data_19a53e4a4f4a575b171e1bf30c9e273f
#
_entry.id   19a53e4a4f4a575b171e1bf30c9e273f
#
_cell.length_a   1.000
_cell.length_b   1.000
_cell.length_c   1.000
_cell.angle_alpha   90.00
_cell.angle_beta   90.00
_cell.angle_gamma   90.00
#
_symmetry.space_group_name_H-M   'P 1'
#
loop_
_entity.id
_entity.type
_entity.pdbx_description
1 polymer ?
#
loop_
_entity_poly.entity_id
_entity_poly.type
_entity_poly.pdbx_seq_one_letter_code
_entity_poly.pdbx_strand_id
1 'polypeptide(L)'
;MAGRQHWGRNPVHRSKNCCSDARPNSELAPLGAKLARAFLMRFLRAFLIALFTAAVGCVLAFFVGDYLTRLAHVSEMEGQRGMMVVFLCAPLGILTGLVIGIVVSILVRRQGPAGFFIAQGWSLVIICGLAGLLMGVPYVLSDKPPRIDGKRVELQFELRAPAAFKIPEQPDGYSIRVSLYTDNQQSRFAFIDWSAITKDAEHVTIPGKVPLLTHSKSRSLLASIGNEPIASQFIELKIPAAPTREDETWSDWIFATQRADLSPVAEPERFAARYRVHPTDD
;
A
#
# COMPACT_ATOMS: atom_id res chain seq x y z
N MET A 1 -9.70 82.47 -23.53
CA MET A 1 -10.99 82.62 -24.26
C MET A 1 -11.95 81.66 -23.56
N ALA A 2 -12.74 82.08 -22.59
CA ALA A 2 -13.93 82.92 -22.62
C ALA A 2 -15.15 82.18 -23.20
N GLY A 3 -16.13 81.97 -22.35
CA GLY A 3 -17.53 81.75 -22.72
C GLY A 3 -18.21 80.80 -21.67
N ARG A 4 -18.65 81.30 -20.57
CA ARG A 4 -19.97 81.85 -20.14
C ARG A 4 -21.11 80.86 -20.37
N GLN A 5 -21.65 80.38 -19.27
CA GLN A 5 -22.93 80.70 -18.62
C GLN A 5 -24.19 80.39 -19.46
N HIS A 6 -25.07 79.55 -18.93
CA HIS A 6 -26.47 80.02 -18.74
C HIS A 6 -27.20 79.27 -17.62
N TRP A 7 -27.71 80.04 -16.74
CA TRP A 7 -28.68 79.74 -15.70
C TRP A 7 -30.06 79.48 -16.31
N GLY A 8 -30.75 78.51 -15.77
CA GLY A 8 -32.19 78.36 -15.98
C GLY A 8 -32.88 77.93 -14.70
N ARG A 9 -33.48 78.91 -14.01
CA ARG A 9 -34.38 78.72 -12.86
C ARG A 9 -35.77 78.34 -13.34
N ASN A 10 -36.42 77.43 -12.50
CA ASN A 10 -37.80 77.56 -11.98
C ASN A 10 -38.76 76.47 -12.44
N PRO A 11 -39.89 76.31 -11.74
CA PRO A 11 -40.21 76.43 -10.32
C PRO A 11 -41.05 75.23 -9.77
N VAL A 12 -41.05 75.18 -8.46
CA VAL A 12 -42.03 74.64 -7.53
C VAL A 12 -43.38 74.19 -8.14
N HIS A 13 -43.71 72.94 -8.09
CA HIS A 13 -45.08 72.47 -7.96
C HIS A 13 -45.25 71.54 -6.78
N ARG A 14 -45.87 72.09 -5.78
CA ARG A 14 -46.37 71.51 -4.56
C ARG A 14 -47.62 70.73 -4.91
N SER A 15 -47.60 69.41 -4.79
CA SER A 15 -48.82 68.65 -4.74
C SER A 15 -48.70 67.61 -3.59
N LYS A 16 -49.47 67.97 -2.57
CA LYS A 16 -49.83 67.09 -1.45
C LYS A 16 -50.74 65.99 -2.01
N ASN A 17 -50.33 64.74 -1.93
CA ASN A 17 -51.27 63.62 -1.78
C ASN A 17 -50.72 62.64 -0.79
N CYS A 18 -51.13 62.78 0.47
CA CYS A 18 -51.23 61.76 1.44
C CYS A 18 -52.28 60.76 0.95
N CYS A 19 -51.88 59.62 0.48
CA CYS A 19 -52.67 58.41 0.56
C CYS A 19 -51.74 57.27 0.96
N SER A 20 -51.92 56.88 2.18
CA SER A 20 -51.37 55.69 2.78
C SER A 20 -51.88 54.43 2.03
N ASP A 21 -51.17 53.98 1.03
CA ASP A 21 -51.34 52.63 0.55
C ASP A 21 -50.34 51.71 1.33
N ALA A 22 -50.85 51.17 2.41
CA ALA A 22 -50.29 50.00 3.05
C ALA A 22 -50.37 48.86 2.05
N ARG A 23 -49.34 48.74 1.19
CA ARG A 23 -49.18 47.52 0.37
C ARG A 23 -48.85 46.39 1.31
N PRO A 24 -49.66 45.32 1.29
CA PRO A 24 -49.42 44.21 2.16
C PRO A 24 -48.10 43.55 1.82
N ASN A 25 -47.44 42.99 2.84
CA ASN A 25 -46.15 42.24 2.87
C ASN A 25 -46.08 41.00 1.95
N SER A 26 -46.65 41.06 0.73
CA SER A 26 -46.70 39.94 -0.21
C SER A 26 -45.42 39.73 -1.00
N GLU A 27 -44.42 40.64 -0.90
CA GLU A 27 -43.15 40.51 -1.61
C GLU A 27 -42.05 39.72 -0.84
N LEU A 28 -42.23 39.51 0.48
CA LEU A 28 -41.25 38.80 1.28
C LEU A 28 -41.31 37.26 1.08
N ALA A 29 -42.47 36.71 0.75
CA ALA A 29 -42.65 35.27 0.52
C ALA A 29 -41.84 34.72 -0.69
N PRO A 30 -41.74 35.40 -1.85
CA PRO A 30 -40.98 34.90 -2.98
C PRO A 30 -39.45 34.94 -2.78
N LEU A 31 -38.97 35.85 -1.89
CA LEU A 31 -37.53 35.97 -1.62
C LEU A 31 -36.96 34.76 -0.85
N GLY A 32 -37.70 34.29 0.15
CA GLY A 32 -37.32 33.08 0.92
C GLY A 32 -37.29 31.83 0.06
N ALA A 33 -38.25 31.68 -0.85
CA ALA A 33 -38.28 30.50 -1.76
C ALA A 33 -37.13 30.53 -2.79
N LYS A 34 -36.73 31.70 -3.28
CA LYS A 34 -35.56 31.87 -4.19
C LYS A 34 -34.25 31.55 -3.48
N LEU A 35 -34.07 32.03 -2.24
CA LEU A 35 -32.90 31.75 -1.42
C LEU A 35 -32.78 30.27 -1.08
N ALA A 36 -33.88 29.61 -0.68
CA ALA A 36 -33.93 28.18 -0.39
C ALA A 36 -33.57 27.34 -1.62
N ARG A 37 -34.10 27.68 -2.81
CA ARG A 37 -33.73 26.99 -4.07
C ARG A 37 -32.25 27.20 -4.43
N ALA A 38 -31.72 28.40 -4.27
CA ALA A 38 -30.32 28.68 -4.55
C ALA A 38 -29.39 27.90 -3.60
N PHE A 39 -29.75 27.79 -2.32
CA PHE A 39 -29.02 27.01 -1.33
C PHE A 39 -29.09 25.48 -1.65
N LEU A 40 -30.27 24.97 -1.95
CA LEU A 40 -30.48 23.59 -2.33
C LEU A 40 -29.66 23.20 -3.57
N MET A 41 -29.64 24.04 -4.59
CA MET A 41 -28.86 23.81 -5.83
C MET A 41 -27.35 23.80 -5.57
N ARG A 42 -26.86 24.66 -4.67
CA ARG A 42 -25.44 24.66 -4.28
C ARG A 42 -25.08 23.39 -3.50
N PHE A 43 -25.93 23.01 -2.56
CA PHE A 43 -25.75 21.80 -1.78
C PHE A 43 -25.76 20.56 -2.66
N LEU A 44 -26.76 20.42 -3.54
CA LEU A 44 -26.87 19.27 -4.47
C LEU A 44 -25.63 19.16 -5.37
N ARG A 45 -25.16 20.30 -5.88
CA ARG A 45 -23.94 20.33 -6.69
C ARG A 45 -22.72 19.87 -5.90
N ALA A 46 -22.52 20.38 -4.69
CA ALA A 46 -21.41 20.01 -3.83
C ALA A 46 -21.46 18.50 -3.50
N PHE A 47 -22.66 18.01 -3.20
CA PHE A 47 -22.90 16.61 -2.93
C PHE A 47 -22.56 15.70 -4.13
N LEU A 48 -22.98 16.06 -5.34
CA LEU A 48 -22.67 15.30 -6.55
C LEU A 48 -21.18 15.27 -6.86
N ILE A 49 -20.48 16.42 -6.71
CA ILE A 49 -19.03 16.47 -6.88
C ILE A 49 -18.34 15.58 -5.83
N ALA A 50 -18.75 15.68 -4.57
CA ALA A 50 -18.18 14.90 -3.50
C ALA A 50 -18.41 13.38 -3.69
N LEU A 51 -19.63 13.00 -4.07
CA LEU A 51 -19.98 11.60 -4.32
C LEU A 51 -19.17 11.00 -5.47
N PHE A 52 -19.07 11.72 -6.59
CA PHE A 52 -18.28 11.24 -7.73
C PHE A 52 -16.79 11.15 -7.38
N THR A 53 -16.24 12.16 -6.68
CA THR A 53 -14.84 12.15 -6.25
C THR A 53 -14.59 11.05 -5.23
N ALA A 54 -15.55 10.76 -4.36
CA ALA A 54 -15.46 9.62 -3.42
C ALA A 54 -15.43 8.27 -4.13
N ALA A 55 -16.25 8.08 -5.17
CA ALA A 55 -16.24 6.86 -5.97
C ALA A 55 -14.89 6.66 -6.68
N VAL A 56 -14.35 7.72 -7.30
CA VAL A 56 -13.01 7.67 -7.90
C VAL A 56 -11.94 7.41 -6.84
N GLY A 57 -12.05 8.06 -5.67
CA GLY A 57 -11.14 7.86 -4.53
C GLY A 57 -11.13 6.42 -4.04
N CYS A 58 -12.28 5.77 -3.97
CA CYS A 58 -12.41 4.36 -3.61
C CYS A 58 -11.62 3.46 -4.58
N VAL A 59 -11.84 3.65 -5.88
CA VAL A 59 -11.16 2.86 -6.95
C VAL A 59 -9.66 3.09 -6.91
N LEU A 60 -9.19 4.34 -6.81
CA LEU A 60 -7.77 4.66 -6.74
C LEU A 60 -7.14 4.08 -5.47
N ALA A 61 -7.81 4.18 -4.32
CA ALA A 61 -7.31 3.64 -3.06
C ALA A 61 -7.19 2.11 -3.08
N PHE A 62 -8.08 1.43 -3.81
CA PHE A 62 -7.96 -0.01 -4.03
C PHE A 62 -6.66 -0.35 -4.78
N PHE A 63 -6.38 0.32 -5.91
CA PHE A 63 -5.16 0.09 -6.68
C PHE A 63 -3.89 0.50 -5.92
N VAL A 64 -3.92 1.66 -5.24
CA VAL A 64 -2.81 2.12 -4.41
C VAL A 64 -2.56 1.15 -3.25
N GLY A 65 -3.61 0.68 -2.59
CA GLY A 65 -3.51 -0.28 -1.49
C GLY A 65 -2.93 -1.62 -1.94
N ASP A 66 -3.42 -2.16 -3.08
CA ASP A 66 -2.87 -3.40 -3.65
C ASP A 66 -1.38 -3.22 -4.04
N TYR A 67 -1.05 -2.10 -4.66
CA TYR A 67 0.35 -1.78 -5.00
C TYR A 67 1.25 -1.65 -3.76
N LEU A 68 0.81 -0.91 -2.74
CA LEU A 68 1.59 -0.71 -1.51
C LEU A 68 1.77 -2.01 -0.73
N THR A 69 0.75 -2.85 -0.66
CA THR A 69 0.85 -4.16 0.00
C THR A 69 1.76 -5.12 -0.74
N ARG A 70 1.81 -5.04 -2.09
CA ARG A 70 2.82 -5.76 -2.89
C ARG A 70 4.23 -5.26 -2.61
N LEU A 71 4.40 -3.95 -2.59
CA LEU A 71 5.69 -3.33 -2.33
C LEU A 71 6.20 -3.63 -0.91
N ALA A 72 5.31 -3.64 0.06
CA ALA A 72 5.59 -4.04 1.45
C ALA A 72 5.72 -5.56 1.64
N HIS A 73 5.62 -6.34 0.56
CA HIS A 73 5.69 -7.81 0.57
C HIS A 73 4.75 -8.48 1.58
N VAL A 74 3.57 -7.88 1.81
CA VAL A 74 2.55 -8.47 2.68
C VAL A 74 2.17 -9.84 2.14
N SER A 75 2.17 -10.85 3.01
CA SER A 75 1.84 -12.23 2.66
C SER A 75 0.44 -12.33 2.05
N GLU A 76 0.29 -13.14 1.02
CA GLU A 76 -1.02 -13.48 0.43
C GLU A 76 -1.72 -14.62 1.17
N MET A 77 -1.10 -15.15 2.22
CA MET A 77 -1.67 -16.25 3.00
C MET A 77 -3.01 -15.82 3.61
N GLU A 78 -4.01 -16.70 3.49
CA GLU A 78 -5.36 -16.54 4.06
C GLU A 78 -6.15 -15.30 3.57
N GLY A 79 -5.76 -14.70 2.44
CA GLY A 79 -6.47 -13.53 1.90
C GLY A 79 -6.29 -12.24 2.72
N GLN A 80 -5.39 -12.22 3.69
CA GLN A 80 -5.13 -11.08 4.59
C GLN A 80 -4.88 -9.80 3.83
N ARG A 81 -4.12 -9.88 2.72
CA ARG A 81 -3.85 -8.73 1.84
C ARG A 81 -5.13 -8.16 1.24
N GLY A 82 -6.00 -9.03 0.68
CA GLY A 82 -7.28 -8.61 0.11
C GLY A 82 -8.19 -7.94 1.14
N MET A 83 -8.27 -8.51 2.33
CA MET A 83 -9.04 -7.92 3.44
C MET A 83 -8.52 -6.54 3.83
N MET A 84 -7.21 -6.36 3.96
CA MET A 84 -6.60 -5.06 4.28
C MET A 84 -6.94 -3.99 3.23
N VAL A 85 -6.86 -4.34 1.94
CA VAL A 85 -7.18 -3.42 0.85
C VAL A 85 -8.66 -3.03 0.85
N VAL A 86 -9.57 -4.00 1.00
CA VAL A 86 -11.01 -3.77 0.94
C VAL A 86 -11.51 -3.04 2.20
N PHE A 87 -11.12 -3.48 3.39
CA PHE A 87 -11.69 -2.96 4.64
C PHE A 87 -10.98 -1.71 5.17
N LEU A 88 -9.73 -1.47 4.79
CA LEU A 88 -9.00 -0.29 5.24
C LEU A 88 -8.80 0.73 4.12
N CYS A 89 -8.23 0.32 2.98
CA CYS A 89 -7.86 1.28 1.93
C CYS A 89 -9.09 1.86 1.21
N ALA A 90 -10.10 1.04 0.88
CA ALA A 90 -11.27 1.51 0.17
C ALA A 90 -12.09 2.54 0.97
N PRO A 91 -12.43 2.35 2.25
CA PRO A 91 -13.11 3.36 3.06
C PRO A 91 -12.30 4.65 3.22
N LEU A 92 -10.97 4.56 3.40
CA LEU A 92 -10.10 5.73 3.45
C LEU A 92 -10.10 6.50 2.13
N GLY A 93 -10.14 5.81 1.00
CA GLY A 93 -10.27 6.42 -0.33
C GLY A 93 -11.59 7.15 -0.50
N ILE A 94 -12.70 6.58 -0.03
CA ILE A 94 -14.03 7.21 -0.04
C ILE A 94 -14.00 8.50 0.79
N LEU A 95 -13.51 8.42 2.03
CA LEU A 95 -13.44 9.58 2.93
C LEU A 95 -12.57 10.70 2.34
N THR A 96 -11.39 10.35 1.84
CA THR A 96 -10.46 11.30 1.23
C THR A 96 -11.09 11.96 0.01
N GLY A 97 -11.70 11.18 -0.88
CA GLY A 97 -12.39 11.69 -2.07
C GLY A 97 -13.56 12.59 -1.73
N LEU A 98 -14.34 12.25 -0.69
CA LEU A 98 -15.46 13.06 -0.21
C LEU A 98 -14.97 14.40 0.32
N VAL A 99 -13.94 14.41 1.18
CA VAL A 99 -13.35 15.64 1.71
C VAL A 99 -12.81 16.53 0.59
N ILE A 100 -12.04 15.98 -0.35
CA ILE A 100 -11.50 16.71 -1.50
C ILE A 100 -12.65 17.30 -2.32
N GLY A 101 -13.68 16.53 -2.64
CA GLY A 101 -14.83 16.98 -3.42
C GLY A 101 -15.58 18.13 -2.76
N ILE A 102 -15.81 18.07 -1.44
CA ILE A 102 -16.44 19.15 -0.67
C ILE A 102 -15.56 20.41 -0.69
N VAL A 103 -14.28 20.28 -0.35
CA VAL A 103 -13.36 21.42 -0.27
C VAL A 103 -13.26 22.12 -1.62
N VAL A 104 -13.06 21.38 -2.71
CA VAL A 104 -12.95 21.94 -4.06
C VAL A 104 -14.27 22.59 -4.48
N SER A 105 -15.42 21.99 -4.14
CA SER A 105 -16.73 22.58 -4.42
C SER A 105 -16.95 23.93 -3.73
N ILE A 106 -16.40 24.11 -2.52
CA ILE A 106 -16.45 25.37 -1.77
C ILE A 106 -15.50 26.40 -2.38
N LEU A 107 -14.30 26.00 -2.78
CA LEU A 107 -13.28 26.89 -3.34
C LEU A 107 -13.66 27.40 -4.74
N VAL A 108 -14.30 26.57 -5.57
CA VAL A 108 -14.72 26.92 -6.92
C VAL A 108 -16.06 27.70 -6.86
N ARG A 109 -16.00 29.03 -6.73
CA ARG A 109 -17.16 29.90 -6.59
C ARG A 109 -17.98 30.07 -7.87
N ARG A 110 -17.50 29.63 -9.03
CA ARG A 110 -18.24 29.76 -10.32
C ARG A 110 -19.52 28.93 -10.27
N GLN A 111 -20.63 29.58 -10.64
CA GLN A 111 -21.95 28.96 -10.71
C GLN A 111 -22.23 28.45 -12.13
N GLY A 112 -23.17 27.49 -12.24
CA GLY A 112 -23.58 26.89 -13.50
C GLY A 112 -22.79 25.66 -13.91
N PRO A 113 -23.10 25.08 -15.08
CA PRO A 113 -22.51 23.80 -15.52
C PRO A 113 -20.99 23.88 -15.74
N ALA A 114 -20.50 25.00 -16.28
CA ALA A 114 -19.07 25.22 -16.45
C ALA A 114 -18.31 25.15 -15.09
N GLY A 115 -18.89 25.73 -14.04
CA GLY A 115 -18.30 25.66 -12.71
C GLY A 115 -18.31 24.27 -12.11
N PHE A 116 -19.30 23.43 -12.45
CA PHE A 116 -19.33 22.02 -12.05
C PHE A 116 -18.17 21.24 -12.65
N PHE A 117 -17.98 21.34 -13.97
CA PHE A 117 -16.89 20.63 -14.66
C PHE A 117 -15.50 21.10 -14.21
N ILE A 118 -15.33 22.40 -13.95
CA ILE A 118 -14.06 22.93 -13.42
C ILE A 118 -13.78 22.36 -12.02
N ALA A 119 -14.77 22.36 -11.13
CA ALA A 119 -14.60 21.81 -9.79
C ALA A 119 -14.32 20.30 -9.84
N GLN A 120 -15.04 19.56 -10.68
CA GLN A 120 -14.83 18.13 -10.86
C GLN A 120 -13.43 17.85 -11.43
N GLY A 121 -12.98 18.61 -12.43
CA GLY A 121 -11.64 18.49 -13.00
C GLY A 121 -10.53 18.69 -11.95
N TRP A 122 -10.62 19.76 -11.15
CA TRP A 122 -9.67 20.00 -10.06
C TRP A 122 -9.69 18.90 -9.00
N SER A 123 -10.87 18.40 -8.62
CA SER A 123 -10.98 17.28 -7.67
C SER A 123 -10.26 16.04 -8.19
N LEU A 124 -10.42 15.72 -9.48
CA LEU A 124 -9.75 14.59 -10.11
C LEU A 124 -8.23 14.78 -10.17
N VAL A 125 -7.77 15.95 -10.55
CA VAL A 125 -6.32 16.28 -10.58
C VAL A 125 -5.69 16.08 -9.20
N ILE A 126 -6.35 16.59 -8.16
CA ILE A 126 -5.83 16.48 -6.78
C ILE A 126 -5.79 15.02 -6.34
N ILE A 127 -6.87 14.24 -6.54
CA ILE A 127 -6.93 12.86 -6.06
C ILE A 127 -5.99 11.94 -6.84
N CYS A 128 -5.86 12.13 -8.16
CA CYS A 128 -4.90 11.41 -8.99
C CYS A 128 -3.46 11.79 -8.65
N GLY A 129 -3.19 13.07 -8.39
CA GLY A 129 -1.89 13.55 -7.94
C GLY A 129 -1.49 12.95 -6.59
N LEU A 130 -2.43 12.88 -5.64
CA LEU A 130 -2.22 12.24 -4.34
C LEU A 130 -1.94 10.74 -4.50
N ALA A 131 -2.72 10.03 -5.31
CA ALA A 131 -2.51 8.63 -5.61
C ALA A 131 -1.14 8.38 -6.26
N GLY A 132 -0.76 9.20 -7.25
CA GLY A 132 0.55 9.14 -7.89
C GLY A 132 1.70 9.37 -6.91
N LEU A 133 1.55 10.29 -5.97
CA LEU A 133 2.54 10.56 -4.94
C LEU A 133 2.67 9.38 -3.96
N LEU A 134 1.53 8.82 -3.52
CA LEU A 134 1.49 7.64 -2.64
C LEU A 134 2.08 6.39 -3.30
N MET A 135 2.05 6.27 -4.63
CA MET A 135 2.70 5.17 -5.35
C MET A 135 4.17 5.48 -5.65
N GLY A 136 4.48 6.70 -6.07
CA GLY A 136 5.82 7.09 -6.53
C GLY A 136 6.84 7.20 -5.40
N VAL A 137 6.47 7.81 -4.28
CA VAL A 137 7.41 7.98 -3.14
C VAL A 137 7.89 6.64 -2.58
N PRO A 138 6.99 5.69 -2.22
CA PRO A 138 7.43 4.38 -1.75
C PRO A 138 8.22 3.59 -2.80
N TYR A 139 7.89 3.72 -4.10
CA TYR A 139 8.65 3.08 -5.17
C TYR A 139 10.11 3.55 -5.23
N VAL A 140 10.33 4.86 -5.06
CA VAL A 140 11.70 5.42 -5.07
C VAL A 140 12.46 5.05 -3.80
N LEU A 141 11.76 4.97 -2.66
CA LEU A 141 12.33 4.65 -1.35
C LEU A 141 12.41 3.14 -1.07
N SER A 142 11.76 2.29 -1.89
CA SER A 142 11.77 0.85 -1.68
C SER A 142 13.16 0.27 -1.91
N ASP A 143 13.54 -0.63 -1.04
CA ASP A 143 14.74 -1.44 -1.22
C ASP A 143 14.61 -2.28 -2.49
N LYS A 144 15.56 -2.11 -3.39
CA LYS A 144 15.60 -2.92 -4.61
C LYS A 144 16.25 -4.26 -4.28
N PRO A 145 15.83 -5.35 -4.94
CA PRO A 145 16.49 -6.63 -4.75
C PRO A 145 17.97 -6.54 -5.14
N PRO A 146 18.87 -7.20 -4.41
CA PRO A 146 20.27 -7.26 -4.78
C PRO A 146 20.44 -7.91 -6.15
N ARG A 147 21.50 -7.51 -6.84
CA ARG A 147 21.80 -8.00 -8.20
C ARG A 147 23.28 -8.30 -8.32
N ILE A 148 23.60 -9.39 -9.02
CA ILE A 148 24.95 -9.71 -9.47
C ILE A 148 24.92 -9.62 -11.00
N ASP A 149 25.79 -8.80 -11.59
CA ASP A 149 25.86 -8.55 -13.05
C ASP A 149 24.51 -8.14 -13.68
N GLY A 150 23.69 -7.39 -12.93
CA GLY A 150 22.38 -6.94 -13.39
C GLY A 150 21.25 -7.98 -13.26
N LYS A 151 21.57 -9.24 -12.97
CA LYS A 151 20.60 -10.32 -12.74
C LYS A 151 20.15 -10.33 -11.27
N ARG A 152 18.89 -10.71 -11.02
CA ARG A 152 18.40 -10.96 -9.67
C ARG A 152 19.12 -12.16 -9.08
N VAL A 153 19.15 -12.23 -7.76
CA VAL A 153 19.83 -13.32 -7.07
C VAL A 153 18.88 -14.11 -6.20
N GLU A 154 19.10 -15.41 -6.14
CA GLU A 154 18.45 -16.32 -5.22
C GLU A 154 19.49 -16.94 -4.27
N LEU A 155 19.04 -17.25 -3.07
CA LEU A 155 19.79 -18.03 -2.12
C LEU A 155 19.50 -19.50 -2.38
N GLN A 156 20.50 -20.25 -2.78
CA GLN A 156 20.47 -21.72 -2.81
C GLN A 156 21.05 -22.23 -1.51
N PHE A 157 20.38 -23.17 -0.88
CA PHE A 157 20.84 -23.77 0.36
C PHE A 157 20.65 -25.28 0.37
N GLU A 158 21.45 -25.93 1.19
CA GLU A 158 21.25 -27.31 1.59
C GLU A 158 21.07 -27.32 3.12
N LEU A 159 19.92 -27.84 3.56
CA LEU A 159 19.62 -28.01 4.96
C LEU A 159 19.93 -29.50 5.34
N ARG A 160 20.76 -29.69 6.33
CA ARG A 160 21.06 -31.01 6.89
C ARG A 160 20.36 -31.16 8.23
N ALA A 161 19.53 -32.18 8.34
CA ALA A 161 18.85 -32.55 9.57
C ALA A 161 19.32 -33.95 10.04
N PRO A 162 19.34 -34.23 11.34
CA PRO A 162 19.64 -35.58 11.85
C PRO A 162 18.69 -36.62 11.27
N ALA A 163 19.19 -37.84 10.99
CA ALA A 163 18.41 -38.93 10.39
C ALA A 163 17.22 -39.41 11.26
N ALA A 164 17.21 -39.03 12.54
CA ALA A 164 16.09 -39.28 13.45
C ALA A 164 14.81 -38.56 13.06
N PHE A 165 14.91 -37.44 12.32
CA PHE A 165 13.74 -36.73 11.81
C PHE A 165 13.09 -37.53 10.68
N LYS A 166 11.82 -37.88 10.90
CA LYS A 166 11.05 -38.63 9.90
C LYS A 166 10.54 -37.66 8.85
N ILE A 167 11.01 -37.82 7.64
CA ILE A 167 10.42 -37.16 6.47
C ILE A 167 9.25 -37.99 5.98
N PRO A 168 8.05 -37.46 5.79
CA PRO A 168 6.93 -38.19 5.22
C PRO A 168 7.27 -38.71 3.82
N GLU A 169 6.83 -39.93 3.51
CA GLU A 169 7.02 -40.52 2.18
C GLU A 169 6.32 -39.76 1.07
N GLN A 170 5.20 -39.09 1.41
CA GLN A 170 4.51 -38.18 0.52
C GLN A 170 4.72 -36.74 1.01
N PRO A 171 5.47 -35.92 0.29
CA PRO A 171 5.67 -34.54 0.65
C PRO A 171 4.38 -33.77 0.50
N ASP A 172 3.71 -33.50 1.60
CA ASP A 172 2.76 -32.42 1.65
C ASP A 172 3.57 -31.12 1.88
N GLY A 173 3.19 -30.03 1.26
CA GLY A 173 3.92 -28.76 1.38
C GLY A 173 4.04 -28.23 2.82
N TYR A 174 3.62 -29.00 3.83
CA TYR A 174 3.63 -28.68 5.26
C TYR A 174 4.67 -29.46 6.07
N SER A 175 5.14 -30.57 5.54
CA SER A 175 6.07 -31.47 6.26
C SER A 175 7.46 -30.90 6.44
N ILE A 176 7.92 -30.09 5.49
CA ILE A 176 9.19 -29.36 5.55
C ILE A 176 8.90 -27.92 5.16
N ARG A 177 9.13 -27.02 6.08
CA ARG A 177 9.02 -25.59 5.84
C ARG A 177 10.34 -24.92 6.13
N VAL A 178 10.86 -24.24 5.14
CA VAL A 178 12.02 -23.38 5.32
C VAL A 178 11.63 -21.97 4.90
N SER A 179 11.86 -21.02 5.78
CA SER A 179 11.56 -19.60 5.53
C SER A 179 12.81 -18.78 5.74
N LEU A 180 13.08 -17.86 4.82
CA LEU A 180 14.11 -16.84 4.98
C LEU A 180 13.50 -15.64 5.71
N TYR A 181 14.04 -15.30 6.86
CA TYR A 181 13.72 -14.10 7.62
C TYR A 181 14.80 -13.05 7.43
N THR A 182 14.38 -11.78 7.41
CA THR A 182 15.28 -10.63 7.31
C THR A 182 14.98 -9.65 8.45
N ASP A 183 15.93 -8.75 8.76
CA ASP A 183 15.78 -7.69 9.74
C ASP A 183 14.57 -6.77 9.49
N ASN A 184 14.13 -6.66 8.23
CA ASN A 184 12.94 -5.90 7.84
C ASN A 184 11.61 -6.65 8.09
N GLN A 185 11.62 -7.69 8.93
CA GLN A 185 10.46 -8.55 9.25
C GLN A 185 9.84 -9.25 8.02
N GLN A 186 10.54 -9.29 6.91
CA GLN A 186 10.07 -10.00 5.73
C GLN A 186 10.43 -11.48 5.87
N SER A 187 9.45 -12.33 5.64
CA SER A 187 9.64 -13.77 5.56
C SER A 187 9.24 -14.28 4.19
N ARG A 188 10.02 -15.24 3.67
CA ARG A 188 9.73 -15.90 2.40
C ARG A 188 9.90 -17.39 2.56
N PHE A 189 8.91 -18.15 2.08
CA PHE A 189 9.03 -19.59 1.99
C PHE A 189 10.00 -19.96 0.89
N ALA A 190 10.86 -20.91 1.20
CA ALA A 190 11.77 -21.49 0.24
C ALA A 190 11.05 -22.53 -0.63
N PHE A 191 11.49 -22.65 -1.85
CA PHE A 191 11.16 -23.79 -2.70
C PHE A 191 12.08 -24.94 -2.34
N ILE A 192 11.52 -26.06 -1.92
CA ILE A 192 12.26 -27.28 -1.62
C ILE A 192 12.26 -28.16 -2.87
N ASP A 193 13.44 -28.64 -3.24
CA ASP A 193 13.56 -29.66 -4.30
C ASP A 193 13.39 -31.04 -3.69
N TRP A 194 12.16 -31.51 -3.68
CA TRP A 194 11.80 -32.81 -3.11
C TRP A 194 12.46 -33.96 -3.80
N SER A 195 12.78 -33.84 -5.09
CA SER A 195 13.40 -34.93 -5.89
C SER A 195 14.88 -35.12 -5.57
N ALA A 196 15.50 -34.06 -5.04
CA ALA A 196 16.92 -34.03 -4.72
C ALA A 196 17.21 -34.25 -3.23
N ILE A 197 16.18 -34.57 -2.41
CA ILE A 197 16.40 -34.94 -1.02
C ILE A 197 17.18 -36.26 -0.95
N THR A 198 18.29 -36.24 -0.20
CA THR A 198 19.12 -37.38 0.00
C THR A 198 19.15 -37.76 1.49
N LYS A 199 19.19 -39.08 1.77
CA LYS A 199 19.28 -39.59 3.12
C LYS A 199 20.50 -40.51 3.23
N ASP A 200 21.37 -40.17 4.15
CA ASP A 200 22.46 -41.02 4.56
C ASP A 200 22.21 -41.64 5.97
N ALA A 201 23.18 -42.34 6.53
CA ALA A 201 23.01 -42.99 7.82
C ALA A 201 22.84 -42.04 9.00
N GLU A 202 23.38 -40.82 8.90
CA GLU A 202 23.43 -39.85 9.99
C GLU A 202 22.54 -38.66 9.76
N HIS A 203 22.29 -38.29 8.49
CA HIS A 203 21.63 -37.05 8.14
C HIS A 203 20.67 -37.22 6.97
N VAL A 204 19.75 -36.25 6.88
CA VAL A 204 18.94 -36.01 5.69
C VAL A 204 19.33 -34.65 5.15
N THR A 205 19.70 -34.60 3.87
CA THR A 205 20.04 -33.35 3.18
C THR A 205 18.89 -32.91 2.30
N ILE A 206 18.41 -31.69 2.53
CA ILE A 206 17.23 -31.08 1.91
C ILE A 206 17.71 -29.86 1.14
N PRO A 207 17.80 -29.92 -0.19
CA PRO A 207 18.13 -28.76 -1.00
C PRO A 207 16.92 -27.85 -1.21
N GLY A 208 17.17 -26.55 -1.29
CA GLY A 208 16.13 -25.59 -1.55
C GLY A 208 16.69 -24.26 -2.04
N LYS A 209 15.76 -23.38 -2.43
CA LYS A 209 16.09 -22.03 -2.90
C LYS A 209 15.05 -21.00 -2.49
N VAL A 210 15.49 -19.78 -2.30
CA VAL A 210 14.63 -18.65 -1.95
C VAL A 210 15.15 -17.35 -2.57
N PRO A 211 14.29 -16.52 -3.21
CA PRO A 211 14.73 -15.27 -3.81
C PRO A 211 15.15 -14.25 -2.75
N LEU A 212 16.25 -13.53 -2.99
CA LEU A 212 16.69 -12.41 -2.18
C LEU A 212 16.01 -11.13 -2.67
N LEU A 213 15.11 -10.58 -1.87
CA LEU A 213 14.28 -9.43 -2.27
C LEU A 213 14.75 -8.09 -1.72
N THR A 214 15.65 -8.09 -0.72
CA THR A 214 16.07 -6.88 -0.02
C THR A 214 17.56 -6.88 0.29
N HIS A 215 18.13 -5.68 0.46
CA HIS A 215 19.48 -5.48 1.00
C HIS A 215 19.48 -5.56 2.54
N SER A 216 19.11 -6.72 3.08
CA SER A 216 19.18 -6.95 4.52
C SER A 216 20.59 -7.26 4.98
N LYS A 217 20.98 -6.78 6.17
CA LYS A 217 22.25 -7.10 6.83
C LYS A 217 22.19 -8.36 7.68
N SER A 218 21.00 -8.72 8.13
CA SER A 218 20.76 -9.93 8.92
C SER A 218 19.74 -10.81 8.22
N ARG A 219 20.11 -12.05 8.02
CA ARG A 219 19.26 -13.07 7.40
C ARG A 219 19.35 -14.34 8.19
N SER A 220 18.20 -14.97 8.42
CA SER A 220 18.13 -16.24 9.13
C SER A 220 17.21 -17.20 8.38
N LEU A 221 17.59 -18.46 8.30
CA LEU A 221 16.68 -19.51 7.89
C LEU A 221 15.95 -20.05 9.12
N LEU A 222 14.63 -20.06 9.10
CA LEU A 222 13.81 -20.83 10.00
C LEU A 222 13.45 -22.13 9.29
N ALA A 223 14.01 -23.23 9.76
CA ALA A 223 13.73 -24.55 9.23
C ALA A 223 12.83 -25.31 10.20
N SER A 224 11.74 -25.89 9.69
CA SER A 224 10.78 -26.70 10.44
C SER A 224 10.59 -28.02 9.70
N ILE A 225 10.78 -29.13 10.38
CA ILE A 225 10.61 -30.50 9.83
C ILE A 225 9.59 -31.22 10.72
N GLY A 226 8.52 -31.74 10.10
CA GLY A 226 7.39 -32.33 10.81
C GLY A 226 6.35 -31.29 11.27
N ASN A 227 5.32 -31.77 11.96
CA ASN A 227 4.18 -30.93 12.38
C ASN A 227 4.35 -30.32 13.79
N GLU A 228 5.49 -30.55 14.44
CA GLU A 228 5.71 -30.06 15.79
C GLU A 228 6.43 -28.70 15.76
N PRO A 229 5.84 -27.66 16.39
CA PRO A 229 6.47 -26.34 16.49
C PRO A 229 7.87 -26.37 17.13
N ILE A 230 8.11 -27.35 18.01
CA ILE A 230 9.36 -27.55 18.76
C ILE A 230 10.52 -27.94 17.83
N ALA A 231 10.23 -28.47 16.65
CA ALA A 231 11.25 -28.87 15.67
C ALA A 231 11.76 -27.69 14.80
N SER A 232 11.24 -26.47 15.02
CA SER A 232 11.67 -25.31 14.23
C SER A 232 12.94 -24.69 14.81
N GLN A 233 13.96 -24.50 13.98
CA GLN A 233 15.27 -23.97 14.38
C GLN A 233 15.71 -22.81 13.52
N PHE A 234 16.37 -21.82 14.14
CA PHE A 234 16.97 -20.67 13.46
C PHE A 234 18.44 -20.93 13.14
N ILE A 235 18.79 -20.67 11.88
CA ILE A 235 20.16 -20.71 11.38
C ILE A 235 20.49 -19.31 10.86
N GLU A 236 21.38 -18.61 11.52
CA GLU A 236 21.82 -17.29 11.12
C GLU A 236 22.78 -17.39 9.92
N LEU A 237 22.46 -16.66 8.84
CA LEU A 237 23.25 -16.65 7.63
C LEU A 237 24.17 -15.42 7.59
N LYS A 238 25.42 -15.64 7.22
CA LYS A 238 26.43 -14.56 7.09
C LYS A 238 26.47 -14.03 5.65
N ILE A 239 25.34 -13.66 5.09
CA ILE A 239 25.25 -13.13 3.73
C ILE A 239 25.36 -11.61 3.78
N PRO A 240 26.26 -10.97 3.01
CA PRO A 240 26.34 -9.51 2.96
C PRO A 240 25.04 -8.91 2.40
N ALA A 241 24.77 -7.64 2.74
CA ALA A 241 23.59 -6.93 2.23
C ALA A 241 23.57 -6.85 0.71
N ALA A 242 24.74 -6.67 0.10
CA ALA A 242 24.96 -6.68 -1.34
C ALA A 242 25.90 -7.86 -1.68
N PRO A 243 25.35 -9.04 -2.01
CA PRO A 243 26.16 -10.19 -2.40
C PRO A 243 26.95 -9.92 -3.68
N THR A 244 28.11 -10.53 -3.78
CA THR A 244 29.02 -10.44 -4.91
C THR A 244 29.24 -11.81 -5.55
N ARG A 245 30.08 -11.91 -6.59
CA ARG A 245 30.44 -13.20 -7.20
C ARG A 245 31.20 -14.14 -6.24
N GLU A 246 31.82 -13.60 -5.20
CA GLU A 246 32.51 -14.43 -4.20
C GLU A 246 31.52 -15.28 -3.40
N ASP A 247 30.29 -14.76 -3.22
CA ASP A 247 29.20 -15.43 -2.53
C ASP A 247 28.53 -16.54 -3.38
N GLU A 248 28.94 -16.75 -4.63
CA GLU A 248 28.46 -17.85 -5.49
C GLU A 248 29.09 -19.20 -5.08
N THR A 249 30.11 -19.20 -4.26
CA THR A 249 30.69 -20.42 -3.69
C THR A 249 29.90 -20.91 -2.48
N TRP A 250 29.85 -22.24 -2.27
CA TRP A 250 29.21 -22.78 -1.10
C TRP A 250 29.92 -22.33 0.18
N SER A 251 29.14 -21.88 1.15
CA SER A 251 29.64 -21.60 2.49
C SER A 251 30.02 -22.89 3.23
N ASP A 252 30.73 -22.74 4.34
CA ASP A 252 30.83 -23.82 5.34
C ASP A 252 29.46 -24.11 5.96
N TRP A 253 29.36 -25.28 6.59
CA TRP A 253 28.19 -25.68 7.35
C TRP A 253 28.01 -24.78 8.59
N ILE A 254 26.84 -24.16 8.72
CA ILE A 254 26.47 -23.33 9.85
C ILE A 254 25.39 -24.07 10.63
N PHE A 255 25.58 -24.20 11.92
CA PHE A 255 24.65 -24.91 12.79
C PHE A 255 23.61 -24.00 13.41
N ALA A 256 22.41 -24.51 13.60
CA ALA A 256 21.37 -23.83 14.34
C ALA A 256 21.81 -23.57 15.79
N THR A 257 21.52 -22.38 16.28
CA THR A 257 21.87 -21.98 17.67
C THR A 257 20.64 -22.00 18.57
N GLN A 258 19.47 -21.73 18.03
CA GLN A 258 18.23 -21.52 18.78
C GLN A 258 17.04 -22.16 18.08
N ARG A 259 16.06 -22.57 18.87
CA ARG A 259 14.73 -22.98 18.40
C ARG A 259 13.85 -21.76 18.17
N ALA A 260 12.67 -21.96 17.59
CA ALA A 260 11.69 -20.89 17.36
C ALA A 260 11.21 -20.21 18.66
N ASP A 261 11.26 -20.92 19.79
CA ASP A 261 10.95 -20.41 21.12
C ASP A 261 12.15 -19.74 21.82
N LEU A 262 13.26 -19.53 21.10
CA LEU A 262 14.51 -18.97 21.57
C LEU A 262 15.28 -19.87 22.56
N SER A 263 14.84 -21.10 22.81
CA SER A 263 15.57 -22.07 23.60
C SER A 263 16.81 -22.59 22.83
N PRO A 264 17.89 -22.95 23.53
CA PRO A 264 19.08 -23.51 22.88
C PRO A 264 18.78 -24.90 22.30
N VAL A 265 19.42 -25.23 21.18
CA VAL A 265 19.28 -26.53 20.53
C VAL A 265 20.38 -27.45 21.03
N ALA A 266 20.01 -28.67 21.44
CA ALA A 266 20.96 -29.71 21.82
C ALA A 266 21.77 -30.19 20.60
N GLU A 267 23.06 -30.50 20.78
CA GLU A 267 23.95 -30.91 19.67
C GLU A 267 23.40 -32.01 18.76
N PRO A 268 22.86 -33.13 19.28
CA PRO A 268 22.38 -34.22 18.43
C PRO A 268 21.13 -33.86 17.60
N GLU A 269 20.45 -32.77 17.92
CA GLU A 269 19.22 -32.33 17.25
C GLU A 269 19.44 -31.12 16.32
N ARG A 270 20.66 -30.60 16.28
CA ARG A 270 20.97 -29.40 15.51
C ARG A 270 20.83 -29.61 14.02
N PHE A 271 20.09 -28.70 13.40
CA PHE A 271 20.15 -28.55 11.95
C PHE A 271 21.41 -27.80 11.56
N ALA A 272 21.91 -28.09 10.38
CA ALA A 272 22.97 -27.33 9.76
C ALA A 272 22.54 -26.89 8.37
N ALA A 273 22.97 -25.73 7.96
CA ALA A 273 22.77 -25.28 6.57
C ALA A 273 24.09 -24.82 5.97
N ARG A 274 24.27 -25.07 4.69
CA ARG A 274 25.23 -24.35 3.86
C ARG A 274 24.49 -23.68 2.72
N TYR A 275 25.03 -22.61 2.23
CA TYR A 275 24.36 -21.80 1.22
C TYR A 275 25.34 -21.20 0.22
N ARG A 276 24.80 -20.76 -0.88
CA ARG A 276 25.44 -19.90 -1.87
C ARG A 276 24.42 -18.94 -2.46
N VAL A 277 24.89 -17.84 -2.99
CA VAL A 277 24.06 -16.90 -3.76
C VAL A 277 24.23 -17.21 -5.25
N HIS A 278 23.14 -17.33 -5.97
CA HIS A 278 23.18 -17.68 -7.39
C HIS A 278 22.35 -16.66 -8.23
N PRO A 279 22.89 -16.11 -9.33
CA PRO A 279 22.13 -15.28 -10.24
C PRO A 279 21.00 -16.08 -10.91
N THR A 280 19.78 -15.55 -10.92
CA THR A 280 18.67 -16.17 -11.65
C THR A 280 18.70 -15.75 -13.12
N ASP A 281 18.56 -16.71 -14.01
CA ASP A 281 18.25 -16.44 -15.41
C ASP A 281 16.75 -16.11 -15.48
N ASP A 282 16.41 -14.80 -15.45
CA ASP A 282 15.04 -14.28 -15.63
C ASP A 282 14.60 -14.42 -17.09
#